data_28ac36c4c039549b04f21a939c0dedd2
#
_entry.id   28ac36c4c039549b04f21a939c0dedd2
#
_cell.length_a   1.000
_cell.length_b   1.000
_cell.length_c   1.000
_cell.angle_alpha   90.00
_cell.angle_beta   90.00
_cell.angle_gamma   90.00
#
_symmetry.space_group_name_H-M   'P 1'
#
loop_
_entity.id
_entity.type
_entity.pdbx_description
1 polymer ?
#
loop_
_entity_poly.entity_id
_entity_poly.type
_entity_poly.pdbx_seq_one_letter_code
_entity_poly.pdbx_strand_id
1 'polypeptide(L)'
;MKRFLKTLTVFSIILFAAFIPADFALSRYMRGISTYSMESWKEIMEGHASAEIVFQGNSRAFNACDKEVLDSIVGRSSFNAALIGEQFMLQDFRYRMYRKNNSKPKLIVQFVDLYFLAPTTSFSDPVSFLPWMWDKDFFLGLRFLGGLLFLRESAPLVRYHGSRPWMFYKYPHMTQDGYYMVRDNDFHYDREGIGSFIYCEETDREFRDFLDRLSDDGIKVVLVMAPLHENFKFREGEIDRMEQYYDSISAEYGIPFYNCLSMEIMHDSTYFQDKGHLNLKGAKMFTDSLSHFLIDNGLFED
;
A
#
# COMPACT_ATOMS: atom_id res chain seq x y z
N MET A 1 -25.97 27.01 -36.65
CA MET A 1 -25.97 26.48 -35.27
C MET A 1 -26.49 25.04 -35.20
N LYS A 2 -27.73 24.68 -35.60
CA LYS A 2 -28.28 23.31 -35.51
C LYS A 2 -27.43 22.24 -36.25
N ARG A 3 -26.96 22.54 -37.48
CA ARG A 3 -26.07 21.59 -38.23
C ARG A 3 -24.75 21.37 -37.52
N PHE A 4 -24.13 22.41 -37.01
CA PHE A 4 -22.88 22.32 -36.26
C PHE A 4 -23.04 21.46 -35.01
N LEU A 5 -24.08 21.70 -34.20
CA LEU A 5 -24.36 20.90 -33.02
C LEU A 5 -24.60 19.40 -33.37
N LYS A 6 -25.39 19.14 -34.43
CA LYS A 6 -25.60 17.78 -34.90
C LYS A 6 -24.27 17.07 -35.28
N THR A 7 -23.43 17.80 -36.05
CA THR A 7 -22.12 17.24 -36.47
C THR A 7 -21.22 17.00 -35.26
N LEU A 8 -21.17 17.94 -34.31
CA LEU A 8 -20.42 17.82 -33.08
C LEU A 8 -20.90 16.59 -32.25
N THR A 9 -22.20 16.44 -32.08
CA THR A 9 -22.81 15.33 -31.37
C THR A 9 -22.45 13.98 -32.03
N VAL A 10 -22.59 13.88 -33.35
CA VAL A 10 -22.25 12.65 -34.10
C VAL A 10 -20.75 12.35 -33.97
N PHE A 11 -19.90 13.36 -34.12
CA PHE A 11 -18.45 13.20 -33.93
C PHE A 11 -18.10 12.74 -32.52
N SER A 12 -18.70 13.34 -31.50
CA SER A 12 -18.47 12.92 -30.10
C SER A 12 -18.92 11.48 -29.85
N ILE A 13 -20.08 11.07 -30.40
CA ILE A 13 -20.56 9.68 -30.29
C ILE A 13 -19.56 8.70 -30.94
N ILE A 14 -19.09 9.03 -32.16
CA ILE A 14 -18.11 8.18 -32.88
C ILE A 14 -16.80 8.12 -32.08
N LEU A 15 -16.36 9.25 -31.53
CA LEU A 15 -15.14 9.33 -30.74
C LEU A 15 -15.25 8.42 -29.50
N PHE A 16 -16.31 8.55 -28.71
CA PHE A 16 -16.54 7.69 -27.54
C PHE A 16 -16.70 6.21 -27.92
N ALA A 17 -17.43 5.93 -29.02
CA ALA A 17 -17.60 4.56 -29.51
C ALA A 17 -16.27 3.91 -29.94
N ALA A 18 -15.29 4.69 -30.34
CA ALA A 18 -13.96 4.21 -30.68
C ALA A 18 -13.02 4.14 -29.45
N PHE A 19 -13.07 5.14 -28.58
CA PHE A 19 -12.16 5.20 -27.44
C PHE A 19 -12.47 4.18 -26.35
N ILE A 20 -13.74 3.91 -26.05
CA ILE A 20 -14.09 2.95 -24.98
C ILE A 20 -13.58 1.52 -25.30
N PRO A 21 -13.83 0.95 -26.49
CA PRO A 21 -13.27 -0.36 -26.84
C PRO A 21 -11.75 -0.37 -26.89
N ALA A 22 -11.14 0.71 -27.38
CA ALA A 22 -9.67 0.83 -27.42
C ALA A 22 -9.09 0.85 -26.01
N ASP A 23 -9.67 1.64 -25.09
CA ASP A 23 -9.24 1.68 -23.69
C ASP A 23 -9.44 0.32 -23.00
N PHE A 24 -10.56 -0.33 -23.23
CA PHE A 24 -10.82 -1.68 -22.72
C PHE A 24 -9.77 -2.70 -23.20
N ALA A 25 -9.47 -2.70 -24.51
CA ALA A 25 -8.47 -3.58 -25.08
C ALA A 25 -7.06 -3.29 -24.51
N LEU A 26 -6.71 -1.99 -24.39
CA LEU A 26 -5.44 -1.55 -23.81
C LEU A 26 -5.35 -1.93 -22.33
N SER A 27 -6.43 -1.73 -21.56
CA SER A 27 -6.50 -2.14 -20.15
C SER A 27 -6.26 -3.64 -19.98
N ARG A 28 -6.87 -4.47 -20.83
CA ARG A 28 -6.60 -5.91 -20.80
C ARG A 28 -5.16 -6.27 -21.14
N TYR A 29 -4.55 -5.57 -22.09
CA TYR A 29 -3.12 -5.73 -22.38
C TYR A 29 -2.25 -5.37 -21.18
N MET A 30 -2.59 -4.28 -20.49
CA MET A 30 -1.83 -3.79 -19.33
C MET A 30 -1.84 -4.78 -18.16
N ARG A 31 -2.92 -5.54 -17.96
CA ARG A 31 -2.98 -6.58 -16.92
C ARG A 31 -1.91 -7.67 -17.08
N GLY A 32 -1.37 -7.83 -18.27
CA GLY A 32 -0.25 -8.73 -18.56
C GLY A 32 1.14 -8.13 -18.28
N ILE A 33 1.19 -6.84 -17.91
CA ILE A 33 2.45 -6.16 -17.60
C ILE A 33 2.82 -6.44 -16.15
N SER A 34 4.05 -6.91 -15.93
CA SER A 34 4.57 -7.22 -14.61
C SER A 34 5.44 -6.07 -14.12
N THR A 35 4.92 -5.31 -13.14
CA THR A 35 5.69 -4.44 -12.25
C THR A 35 5.32 -4.83 -10.81
N TYR A 36 6.12 -4.44 -9.82
CA TYR A 36 5.85 -4.84 -8.44
C TYR A 36 4.43 -4.40 -7.96
N SER A 37 3.99 -3.19 -8.27
CA SER A 37 2.66 -2.71 -7.89
C SER A 37 1.56 -3.41 -8.68
N MET A 38 1.77 -3.66 -9.97
CA MET A 38 0.81 -4.38 -10.81
C MET A 38 0.65 -5.84 -10.39
N GLU A 39 1.74 -6.54 -10.03
CA GLU A 39 1.67 -7.92 -9.52
C GLU A 39 0.83 -7.98 -8.24
N SER A 40 1.10 -7.11 -7.28
CA SER A 40 0.35 -7.09 -6.04
C SER A 40 -1.13 -6.71 -6.24
N TRP A 41 -1.45 -5.82 -7.18
CA TRP A 41 -2.84 -5.55 -7.57
C TRP A 41 -3.47 -6.74 -8.29
N LYS A 42 -2.72 -7.43 -9.14
CA LYS A 42 -3.18 -8.63 -9.84
C LYS A 42 -3.58 -9.73 -8.85
N GLU A 43 -2.73 -10.03 -7.88
CA GLU A 43 -3.04 -11.01 -6.82
C GLU A 43 -4.37 -10.68 -6.12
N ILE A 44 -4.58 -9.40 -5.78
CA ILE A 44 -5.84 -8.96 -5.17
C ILE A 44 -7.02 -9.13 -6.13
N MET A 45 -6.90 -8.68 -7.37
CA MET A 45 -8.01 -8.63 -8.31
C MET A 45 -8.41 -10.02 -8.86
N GLU A 46 -7.47 -10.96 -8.91
CA GLU A 46 -7.68 -12.33 -9.34
C GLU A 46 -8.11 -13.27 -8.21
N GLY A 47 -8.09 -12.78 -6.95
CA GLY A 47 -8.49 -13.57 -5.79
C GLY A 47 -7.40 -14.50 -5.24
N HIS A 48 -6.15 -14.23 -5.57
CA HIS A 48 -4.99 -15.00 -5.14
C HIS A 48 -4.34 -14.49 -3.84
N ALA A 49 -4.79 -13.32 -3.37
CA ALA A 49 -4.27 -12.67 -2.17
C ALA A 49 -4.92 -13.15 -0.85
N SER A 50 -5.77 -14.17 -0.90
CA SER A 50 -6.50 -14.65 0.28
C SER A 50 -5.55 -15.10 1.39
N ALA A 51 -5.65 -14.46 2.57
CA ALA A 51 -4.80 -14.75 3.73
C ALA A 51 -5.57 -14.50 5.04
N GLU A 52 -5.10 -15.11 6.14
CA GLU A 52 -5.67 -14.86 7.48
C GLU A 52 -5.20 -13.53 8.05
N ILE A 53 -3.98 -13.09 7.67
CA ILE A 53 -3.38 -11.83 8.12
C ILE A 53 -3.09 -10.96 6.90
N VAL A 54 -3.51 -9.70 6.94
CA VAL A 54 -3.23 -8.74 5.87
C VAL A 54 -2.49 -7.54 6.43
N PHE A 55 -1.29 -7.27 5.88
CA PHE A 55 -0.54 -6.06 6.18
C PHE A 55 -1.03 -4.92 5.28
N GLN A 56 -1.28 -3.78 5.87
CA GLN A 56 -1.62 -2.54 5.16
C GLN A 56 -0.68 -1.42 5.57
N GLY A 57 -0.39 -0.54 4.64
CA GLY A 57 0.47 0.60 4.87
C GLY A 57 1.12 1.11 3.60
N ASN A 58 2.06 2.00 3.78
CA ASN A 58 2.88 2.56 2.71
C ASN A 58 4.23 1.80 2.55
N SER A 59 5.24 2.48 2.01
CA SER A 59 6.58 1.91 1.79
C SER A 59 7.24 1.37 3.08
N ARG A 60 6.91 1.91 4.24
CA ARG A 60 7.46 1.46 5.52
C ARG A 60 6.90 0.08 5.89
N ALA A 61 5.59 -0.13 5.73
CA ALA A 61 4.97 -1.45 5.87
C ALA A 61 5.50 -2.42 4.81
N PHE A 62 5.58 -1.94 3.57
CA PHE A 62 6.05 -2.73 2.44
C PHE A 62 7.44 -3.32 2.67
N ASN A 63 8.37 -2.53 3.22
CA ASN A 63 9.74 -2.94 3.48
C ASN A 63 9.96 -3.58 4.86
N ALA A 64 9.01 -3.48 5.79
CA ALA A 64 9.19 -3.97 7.15
C ALA A 64 8.72 -5.42 7.36
N CYS A 65 7.79 -5.93 6.54
CA CYS A 65 7.16 -7.22 6.77
C CYS A 65 7.77 -8.32 5.94
N ASP A 66 8.41 -9.29 6.58
CA ASP A 66 8.83 -10.55 5.98
C ASP A 66 7.74 -11.61 6.18
N LYS A 67 6.98 -11.87 5.12
CA LYS A 67 5.89 -12.84 5.11
C LYS A 67 6.35 -14.24 5.54
N GLU A 68 7.51 -14.69 5.07
CA GLU A 68 8.01 -16.04 5.35
C GLU A 68 8.35 -16.19 6.85
N VAL A 69 8.95 -15.17 7.45
CA VAL A 69 9.24 -15.15 8.89
C VAL A 69 7.93 -15.16 9.69
N LEU A 70 6.98 -14.28 9.38
CA LEU A 70 5.71 -14.24 10.09
C LEU A 70 4.97 -15.57 10.00
N ASP A 71 4.74 -16.05 8.77
CA ASP A 71 3.96 -17.26 8.52
C ASP A 71 4.58 -18.49 9.26
N SER A 72 5.92 -18.55 9.34
CA SER A 72 6.61 -19.63 10.04
C SER A 72 6.47 -19.58 11.56
N ILE A 73 6.42 -18.38 12.15
CA ILE A 73 6.32 -18.20 13.62
C ILE A 73 4.87 -18.33 14.07
N VAL A 74 3.95 -17.69 13.34
CA VAL A 74 2.53 -17.61 13.72
C VAL A 74 1.74 -18.84 13.27
N GLY A 75 2.24 -19.57 12.25
CA GLY A 75 1.56 -20.73 11.66
C GLY A 75 0.29 -20.38 10.88
N ARG A 76 0.20 -19.16 10.36
CA ARG A 76 -0.94 -18.64 9.58
C ARG A 76 -0.46 -17.94 8.32
N SER A 77 -1.30 -17.94 7.28
CA SER A 77 -0.97 -17.27 6.03
C SER A 77 -1.10 -15.76 6.14
N SER A 78 -0.15 -15.04 5.54
CA SER A 78 -0.20 -13.59 5.44
C SER A 78 -0.09 -13.07 4.01
N PHE A 79 -0.59 -11.87 3.79
CA PHE A 79 -0.46 -11.13 2.53
C PHE A 79 -0.05 -9.69 2.80
N ASN A 80 0.99 -9.22 2.11
CA ASN A 80 1.43 -7.83 2.19
C ASN A 80 0.70 -6.98 1.14
N ALA A 81 -0.34 -6.27 1.56
CA ALA A 81 -1.10 -5.35 0.73
C ALA A 81 -0.54 -3.92 0.72
N ALA A 82 0.56 -3.65 1.40
CA ALA A 82 1.17 -2.33 1.43
C ALA A 82 1.78 -1.95 0.08
N LEU A 83 1.77 -0.67 -0.24
CA LEU A 83 2.37 -0.12 -1.46
C LEU A 83 3.15 1.17 -1.19
N ILE A 84 4.20 1.38 -1.98
CA ILE A 84 5.08 2.53 -1.87
C ILE A 84 4.32 3.84 -2.16
N GLY A 85 4.46 4.83 -1.26
CA GLY A 85 3.90 6.17 -1.44
C GLY A 85 2.39 6.29 -1.24
N GLU A 86 1.72 5.26 -0.72
CA GLU A 86 0.27 5.28 -0.51
C GLU A 86 -0.12 5.88 0.82
N GLN A 87 -1.09 6.80 0.75
CA GLN A 87 -1.79 7.38 1.88
C GLN A 87 -3.04 6.56 2.22
N PHE A 88 -3.62 6.78 3.40
CA PHE A 88 -4.70 5.95 3.94
C PHE A 88 -5.89 5.74 2.97
N MET A 89 -6.38 6.78 2.32
CA MET A 89 -7.53 6.65 1.40
C MET A 89 -7.31 5.60 0.30
N LEU A 90 -6.08 5.49 -0.22
CA LEU A 90 -5.76 4.49 -1.23
C LEU A 90 -5.59 3.10 -0.60
N GLN A 91 -5.09 3.02 0.64
CA GLN A 91 -5.04 1.77 1.39
C GLN A 91 -6.45 1.23 1.66
N ASP A 92 -7.40 2.08 2.07
CA ASP A 92 -8.81 1.69 2.24
C ASP A 92 -9.46 1.24 0.92
N PHE A 93 -9.22 2.00 -0.17
CA PHE A 93 -9.69 1.59 -1.50
C PHE A 93 -9.15 0.21 -1.88
N ARG A 94 -7.85 -0.02 -1.67
CA ARG A 94 -7.19 -1.29 -1.93
C ARG A 94 -7.77 -2.42 -1.08
N TYR A 95 -8.02 -2.17 0.19
CA TYR A 95 -8.68 -3.12 1.08
C TYR A 95 -10.09 -3.47 0.62
N ARG A 96 -10.89 -2.50 0.17
CA ARG A 96 -12.22 -2.77 -0.40
C ARG A 96 -12.15 -3.66 -1.63
N MET A 97 -11.15 -3.47 -2.49
CA MET A 97 -10.91 -4.35 -3.64
C MET A 97 -10.46 -5.75 -3.19
N TYR A 98 -9.60 -5.83 -2.17
CA TYR A 98 -9.21 -7.10 -1.55
C TYR A 98 -10.46 -7.84 -1.04
N ARG A 99 -11.29 -7.21 -0.24
CA ARG A 99 -12.52 -7.81 0.33
C ARG A 99 -13.54 -8.27 -0.71
N LYS A 100 -13.58 -7.60 -1.85
CA LYS A 100 -14.47 -7.94 -2.96
C LYS A 100 -14.04 -9.21 -3.70
N ASN A 101 -12.77 -9.54 -3.70
CA ASN A 101 -12.19 -10.59 -4.54
C ASN A 101 -11.54 -11.73 -3.74
N ASN A 102 -11.27 -11.54 -2.47
CA ASN A 102 -10.55 -12.49 -1.62
C ASN A 102 -11.34 -12.84 -0.35
N SER A 103 -10.89 -13.87 0.35
CA SER A 103 -11.48 -14.26 1.64
C SER A 103 -11.32 -13.14 2.69
N LYS A 104 -12.22 -13.14 3.66
CA LYS A 104 -12.13 -12.22 4.81
C LYS A 104 -10.92 -12.58 5.66
N PRO A 105 -10.00 -11.64 5.94
CA PRO A 105 -8.90 -11.88 6.86
C PRO A 105 -9.43 -11.94 8.30
N LYS A 106 -8.67 -12.53 9.19
CA LYS A 106 -8.93 -12.53 10.64
C LYS A 106 -8.27 -11.34 11.32
N LEU A 107 -7.15 -10.88 10.80
CA LEU A 107 -6.34 -9.81 11.36
C LEU A 107 -5.86 -8.84 10.26
N ILE A 108 -6.02 -7.55 10.53
CA ILE A 108 -5.37 -6.47 9.79
C ILE A 108 -4.22 -5.92 10.63
N VAL A 109 -3.01 -5.95 10.09
CA VAL A 109 -1.85 -5.27 10.64
C VAL A 109 -1.71 -3.93 9.92
N GLN A 110 -2.27 -2.88 10.52
CA GLN A 110 -2.29 -1.54 9.93
C GLN A 110 -1.05 -0.77 10.35
N PHE A 111 -0.17 -0.53 9.41
CA PHE A 111 0.97 0.36 9.62
C PHE A 111 0.53 1.81 9.57
N VAL A 112 0.99 2.55 10.55
CA VAL A 112 0.74 3.98 10.71
C VAL A 112 2.06 4.73 10.81
N ASP A 113 2.08 5.98 10.38
CA ASP A 113 3.25 6.85 10.46
C ASP A 113 2.88 8.33 10.38
N LEU A 114 3.89 9.18 10.22
CA LEU A 114 3.73 10.64 10.19
C LEU A 114 2.94 11.16 8.96
N TYR A 115 2.85 10.38 7.88
CA TYR A 115 2.15 10.76 6.64
C TYR A 115 0.85 9.98 6.44
N PHE A 116 0.50 9.07 7.32
CA PHE A 116 -0.65 8.19 7.19
C PHE A 116 -1.96 8.96 7.02
N LEU A 117 -2.17 10.02 7.82
CA LEU A 117 -3.36 10.88 7.78
C LEU A 117 -3.22 12.06 6.81
N ALA A 118 -2.20 12.09 5.97
CA ALA A 118 -2.06 13.16 5.00
C ALA A 118 -3.23 13.15 3.99
N PRO A 119 -3.70 14.32 3.54
CA PRO A 119 -4.78 14.39 2.56
C PRO A 119 -4.33 13.77 1.24
N THR A 120 -5.15 12.89 0.68
CA THR A 120 -4.90 12.28 -0.62
C THR A 120 -5.36 13.21 -1.73
N THR A 121 -4.43 13.85 -2.41
CA THR A 121 -4.71 14.79 -3.52
C THR A 121 -4.76 14.10 -4.88
N SER A 122 -4.14 12.93 -5.01
CA SER A 122 -4.11 12.12 -6.24
C SER A 122 -3.74 10.68 -5.92
N PHE A 123 -4.11 9.75 -6.79
CA PHE A 123 -3.59 8.38 -6.71
C PHE A 123 -2.11 8.36 -7.08
N SER A 124 -1.29 7.72 -6.26
CA SER A 124 0.17 7.64 -6.47
C SER A 124 0.54 6.80 -7.70
N ASP A 125 -0.21 5.72 -7.97
CA ASP A 125 0.01 4.82 -9.11
C ASP A 125 -1.30 4.28 -9.70
N PRO A 126 -2.13 5.14 -10.34
CA PRO A 126 -3.44 4.72 -10.85
C PRO A 126 -3.32 3.68 -11.97
N VAL A 127 -2.18 3.61 -12.64
CA VAL A 127 -1.92 2.68 -13.75
C VAL A 127 -1.92 1.24 -13.27
N SER A 128 -1.58 0.98 -12.03
CA SER A 128 -1.49 -0.38 -11.47
C SER A 128 -2.84 -1.03 -11.24
N PHE A 129 -3.90 -0.27 -10.97
CA PHE A 129 -5.23 -0.81 -10.66
C PHE A 129 -6.34 -0.43 -11.65
N LEU A 130 -6.26 0.73 -12.31
CA LEU A 130 -7.31 1.20 -13.23
C LEU A 130 -7.62 0.22 -14.36
N PRO A 131 -6.65 -0.53 -14.92
CA PRO A 131 -6.95 -1.53 -15.95
C PRO A 131 -7.96 -2.60 -15.53
N TRP A 132 -8.11 -2.83 -14.21
CA TRP A 132 -9.07 -3.81 -13.66
C TRP A 132 -10.46 -3.23 -13.46
N MET A 133 -10.61 -1.92 -13.47
CA MET A 133 -11.86 -1.26 -13.09
C MET A 133 -12.98 -1.49 -14.10
N TRP A 134 -12.68 -1.79 -15.37
CA TRP A 134 -13.70 -2.18 -16.34
C TRP A 134 -14.55 -3.37 -15.87
N ASP A 135 -13.94 -4.33 -15.19
CA ASP A 135 -14.61 -5.53 -14.68
C ASP A 135 -15.04 -5.39 -13.21
N LYS A 136 -14.29 -4.61 -12.41
CA LYS A 136 -14.46 -4.54 -10.95
C LYS A 136 -15.25 -3.32 -10.50
N ASP A 137 -15.09 -2.21 -11.18
CA ASP A 137 -15.82 -0.95 -10.98
C ASP A 137 -15.91 -0.18 -12.32
N PHE A 138 -16.93 -0.50 -13.10
CA PHE A 138 -17.14 0.07 -14.43
C PHE A 138 -17.17 1.62 -14.43
N PHE A 139 -17.82 2.24 -13.44
CA PHE A 139 -17.91 3.70 -13.38
C PHE A 139 -16.56 4.34 -13.11
N LEU A 140 -15.72 3.72 -12.27
CA LEU A 140 -14.36 4.19 -12.06
C LEU A 140 -13.50 4.01 -13.32
N GLY A 141 -13.63 2.87 -14.00
CA GLY A 141 -12.97 2.61 -15.28
C GLY A 141 -13.36 3.65 -16.34
N LEU A 142 -14.66 3.92 -16.49
CA LEU A 142 -15.17 4.93 -17.42
C LEU A 142 -14.69 6.35 -17.04
N ARG A 143 -14.71 6.71 -15.76
CA ARG A 143 -14.29 8.03 -15.26
C ARG A 143 -12.85 8.36 -15.62
N PHE A 144 -11.96 7.37 -15.50
CA PHE A 144 -10.52 7.60 -15.69
C PHE A 144 -10.02 7.12 -17.06
N LEU A 145 -10.78 6.29 -17.79
CA LEU A 145 -10.32 5.67 -19.03
C LEU A 145 -8.90 5.11 -18.85
N GLY A 146 -8.78 4.06 -18.03
CA GLY A 146 -7.51 3.59 -17.45
C GLY A 146 -6.40 3.31 -18.46
N GLY A 147 -6.76 2.78 -19.66
CA GLY A 147 -5.79 2.58 -20.73
C GLY A 147 -5.32 3.91 -21.38
N LEU A 148 -6.19 4.91 -21.48
CA LEU A 148 -5.79 6.25 -21.96
C LEU A 148 -4.90 6.98 -20.94
N LEU A 149 -5.16 6.78 -19.65
CA LEU A 149 -4.27 7.26 -18.60
C LEU A 149 -2.88 6.62 -18.75
N PHE A 150 -2.85 5.30 -19.06
CA PHE A 150 -1.58 4.63 -19.37
C PHE A 150 -0.85 5.28 -20.54
N LEU A 151 -1.53 5.64 -21.63
CA LEU A 151 -0.90 6.33 -22.74
C LEU A 151 -0.33 7.70 -22.33
N ARG A 152 -1.01 8.43 -21.44
CA ARG A 152 -0.50 9.70 -20.88
C ARG A 152 0.75 9.48 -20.04
N GLU A 153 0.77 8.43 -19.23
CA GLU A 153 1.88 8.05 -18.34
C GLU A 153 2.91 7.13 -19.03
N SER A 154 2.64 6.69 -20.27
CA SER A 154 3.39 5.60 -20.95
C SER A 154 4.77 5.98 -21.42
N ALA A 155 5.12 7.25 -21.55
CA ALA A 155 6.50 7.64 -21.88
C ALA A 155 7.51 7.10 -20.83
N PRO A 156 7.24 7.13 -19.53
CA PRO A 156 8.02 6.39 -18.53
C PRO A 156 7.85 4.86 -18.63
N LEU A 157 6.65 4.35 -18.91
CA LEU A 157 6.36 2.91 -18.90
C LEU A 157 6.85 2.16 -20.13
N VAL A 158 6.90 2.78 -21.31
CA VAL A 158 7.60 2.22 -22.47
C VAL A 158 9.11 2.11 -22.20
N ARG A 159 9.69 3.09 -21.48
CA ARG A 159 11.04 2.97 -20.93
C ARG A 159 11.14 1.85 -19.90
N TYR A 160 10.11 1.66 -19.10
CA TYR A 160 10.00 0.61 -18.08
C TYR A 160 9.96 -0.79 -18.70
N HIS A 161 9.21 -1.02 -19.77
CA HIS A 161 9.24 -2.27 -20.53
C HIS A 161 10.61 -2.56 -21.16
N GLY A 162 11.26 -1.55 -21.71
CA GLY A 162 12.64 -1.65 -22.24
C GLY A 162 13.69 -1.83 -21.14
N SER A 163 13.37 -1.43 -19.89
CA SER A 163 14.25 -1.59 -18.73
C SER A 163 13.87 -2.77 -17.83
N ARG A 164 12.87 -3.58 -18.22
CA ARG A 164 12.42 -4.76 -17.46
C ARG A 164 13.56 -5.69 -17.02
N PRO A 165 14.55 -6.03 -17.84
CA PRO A 165 15.74 -6.77 -17.41
C PRO A 165 16.53 -6.05 -16.33
N TRP A 166 16.61 -4.70 -16.41
CA TRP A 166 17.34 -3.88 -15.46
C TRP A 166 16.63 -3.78 -14.10
N MET A 167 15.29 -3.72 -14.09
CA MET A 167 14.52 -3.74 -12.86
C MET A 167 14.60 -5.07 -12.12
N PHE A 168 14.51 -6.19 -12.82
CA PHE A 168 14.76 -7.50 -12.22
C PHE A 168 16.20 -7.65 -11.73
N TYR A 169 17.16 -7.00 -12.38
CA TYR A 169 18.54 -6.95 -11.92
C TYR A 169 18.71 -6.06 -10.69
N LYS A 170 18.06 -4.90 -10.67
CA LYS A 170 18.09 -3.99 -9.51
C LYS A 170 17.27 -4.52 -8.33
N TYR A 171 16.23 -5.30 -8.61
CA TYR A 171 15.28 -5.81 -7.62
C TYR A 171 15.05 -7.31 -7.83
N PRO A 172 16.07 -8.16 -7.62
CA PRO A 172 16.02 -9.60 -7.92
C PRO A 172 15.08 -10.42 -7.01
N HIS A 173 14.43 -9.77 -6.04
CA HIS A 173 13.64 -10.44 -5.00
C HIS A 173 12.17 -10.07 -5.02
N MET A 174 11.64 -9.66 -6.16
CA MET A 174 10.18 -9.66 -6.34
C MET A 174 9.73 -11.12 -6.29
N THR A 175 9.07 -11.49 -5.19
CA THR A 175 8.41 -12.78 -5.09
C THR A 175 7.14 -12.79 -5.93
N GLN A 176 6.64 -13.98 -6.28
CA GLN A 176 5.37 -14.13 -7.00
C GLN A 176 4.18 -13.50 -6.24
N ASP A 177 4.31 -13.33 -4.93
CA ASP A 177 3.27 -12.79 -4.05
C ASP A 177 3.27 -11.23 -3.97
N GLY A 178 3.92 -10.55 -4.93
CA GLY A 178 4.01 -9.08 -4.92
C GLY A 178 4.88 -8.51 -3.80
N TYR A 179 5.58 -9.38 -3.08
CA TYR A 179 6.41 -9.01 -1.96
C TYR A 179 7.82 -8.64 -2.41
N TYR A 180 8.26 -7.45 -2.04
CA TYR A 180 9.55 -6.90 -2.41
C TYR A 180 10.32 -6.49 -1.17
N MET A 181 11.52 -7.01 -1.00
CA MET A 181 12.48 -6.52 -0.02
C MET A 181 13.76 -6.04 -0.67
N VAL A 182 14.23 -4.88 -0.30
CA VAL A 182 15.55 -4.40 -0.68
C VAL A 182 16.60 -5.19 0.10
N ARG A 183 17.42 -5.98 -0.62
CA ARG A 183 18.57 -6.68 -0.02
C ARG A 183 19.78 -5.79 0.18
N ASP A 184 19.73 -4.57 -0.32
CA ASP A 184 20.88 -3.68 -0.28
C ASP A 184 21.19 -3.31 1.16
N ASN A 185 22.39 -3.65 1.60
CA ASN A 185 22.89 -3.31 2.92
C ASN A 185 23.58 -1.94 2.92
N ASP A 186 23.62 -1.26 1.77
CA ASP A 186 24.22 0.05 1.66
C ASP A 186 23.20 1.11 2.15
N PHE A 187 23.46 1.63 3.33
CA PHE A 187 22.68 2.71 3.92
C PHE A 187 22.85 4.00 3.11
N HIS A 188 21.77 4.44 2.48
CA HIS A 188 21.78 5.68 1.72
C HIS A 188 21.31 6.86 2.58
N TYR A 189 22.20 7.82 2.81
CA TYR A 189 21.90 9.05 3.55
C TYR A 189 20.99 10.04 2.80
N ASP A 190 20.24 9.61 1.79
CA ASP A 190 19.49 10.50 0.94
C ASP A 190 18.28 11.15 1.63
N ARG A 191 18.23 12.47 1.44
CA ARG A 191 17.26 13.50 1.81
C ARG A 191 17.30 13.98 3.25
N GLU A 192 17.76 15.22 3.39
CA GLU A 192 17.56 16.06 4.57
C GLU A 192 16.08 16.50 4.66
N GLY A 193 15.19 15.57 4.94
CA GLY A 193 13.79 15.86 5.25
C GLY A 193 13.63 15.93 6.78
N ILE A 194 12.92 16.95 7.25
CA ILE A 194 12.47 17.00 8.64
C ILE A 194 11.03 16.50 8.65
N GLY A 195 10.79 15.37 9.31
CA GLY A 195 9.46 14.78 9.46
C GLY A 195 8.52 15.65 10.28
N SER A 196 7.27 15.72 9.86
CA SER A 196 6.20 16.34 10.64
C SER A 196 4.98 15.42 10.55
N PHE A 197 4.26 15.27 11.66
CA PHE A 197 3.01 14.57 11.66
C PHE A 197 1.93 15.38 10.92
N ILE A 198 1.48 14.87 9.80
CA ILE A 198 0.46 15.52 8.98
C ILE A 198 -0.90 14.94 9.36
N TYR A 199 -1.77 15.80 9.89
CA TYR A 199 -3.13 15.46 10.28
C TYR A 199 -4.13 16.14 9.34
N CYS A 200 -5.07 15.36 8.82
CA CYS A 200 -6.21 15.81 8.05
C CYS A 200 -7.48 15.22 8.66
N GLU A 201 -8.40 16.08 9.09
CA GLU A 201 -9.65 15.67 9.76
C GLU A 201 -10.52 14.77 8.86
N GLU A 202 -10.54 15.00 7.55
CA GLU A 202 -11.28 14.17 6.61
C GLU A 202 -10.70 12.75 6.55
N THR A 203 -9.38 12.63 6.47
CA THR A 203 -8.69 11.33 6.45
C THR A 203 -8.79 10.62 7.79
N ASP A 204 -8.76 11.34 8.91
CA ASP A 204 -8.99 10.77 10.26
C ASP A 204 -10.39 10.17 10.36
N ARG A 205 -11.43 10.90 9.91
CA ARG A 205 -12.80 10.39 9.89
C ARG A 205 -12.94 9.12 9.05
N GLU A 206 -12.34 9.10 7.87
CA GLU A 206 -12.34 7.90 7.01
C GLU A 206 -11.59 6.73 7.65
N PHE A 207 -10.52 7.00 8.40
CA PHE A 207 -9.80 5.97 9.14
C PHE A 207 -10.65 5.38 10.27
N ARG A 208 -11.38 6.21 11.00
CA ARG A 208 -12.34 5.76 12.03
C ARG A 208 -13.47 4.93 11.42
N ASP A 209 -14.07 5.40 10.34
CA ASP A 209 -15.08 4.64 9.58
C ASP A 209 -14.53 3.28 9.08
N PHE A 210 -13.25 3.21 8.75
CA PHE A 210 -12.59 1.96 8.39
C PHE A 210 -12.45 1.02 9.58
N LEU A 211 -12.03 1.51 10.74
CA LEU A 211 -11.94 0.71 11.97
C LEU A 211 -13.30 0.19 12.40
N ASP A 212 -14.35 1.02 12.32
CA ASP A 212 -15.73 0.63 12.59
C ASP A 212 -16.18 -0.52 11.69
N ARG A 213 -15.93 -0.41 10.37
CA ARG A 213 -16.23 -1.48 9.40
C ARG A 213 -15.49 -2.78 9.71
N LEU A 214 -14.23 -2.71 10.12
CA LEU A 214 -13.47 -3.91 10.51
C LEU A 214 -14.04 -4.55 11.77
N SER A 215 -14.42 -3.74 12.75
CA SER A 215 -15.07 -4.19 13.99
C SER A 215 -16.40 -4.87 13.70
N ASP A 216 -17.27 -4.26 12.87
CA ASP A 216 -18.55 -4.82 12.44
C ASP A 216 -18.39 -6.15 11.70
N ASP A 217 -17.32 -6.27 10.92
CA ASP A 217 -16.95 -7.51 10.22
C ASP A 217 -16.33 -8.56 11.17
N GLY A 218 -16.06 -8.23 12.44
CA GLY A 218 -15.37 -9.11 13.39
C GLY A 218 -13.91 -9.38 13.02
N ILE A 219 -13.26 -8.41 12.41
CA ILE A 219 -11.84 -8.48 12.02
C ILE A 219 -11.01 -7.78 13.08
N LYS A 220 -10.05 -8.49 13.66
CA LYS A 220 -9.11 -7.90 14.61
C LYS A 220 -8.17 -6.93 13.90
N VAL A 221 -7.75 -5.89 14.60
CA VAL A 221 -6.82 -4.87 14.11
C VAL A 221 -5.69 -4.69 15.10
N VAL A 222 -4.49 -4.46 14.60
CA VAL A 222 -3.36 -3.96 15.37
C VAL A 222 -2.75 -2.77 14.63
N LEU A 223 -2.48 -1.68 15.35
CA LEU A 223 -1.70 -0.57 14.82
C LEU A 223 -0.22 -0.85 15.00
N VAL A 224 0.57 -0.54 13.99
CA VAL A 224 2.02 -0.79 14.01
C VAL A 224 2.77 0.44 13.49
N MET A 225 3.72 0.90 14.26
CA MET A 225 4.67 1.94 13.84
C MET A 225 6.05 1.33 13.68
N ALA A 226 6.48 1.17 12.44
CA ALA A 226 7.78 0.57 12.13
C ALA A 226 8.94 1.46 12.65
N PRO A 227 10.10 0.86 13.01
CA PRO A 227 11.25 1.62 13.48
C PRO A 227 11.78 2.57 12.42
N LEU A 228 12.37 3.66 12.89
CA LEU A 228 13.11 4.64 12.11
C LEU A 228 14.56 4.65 12.59
N HIS A 229 15.48 4.89 11.68
CA HIS A 229 16.88 5.08 12.07
C HIS A 229 17.02 6.37 12.90
N GLU A 230 17.88 6.39 13.94
CA GLU A 230 18.07 7.53 14.85
C GLU A 230 18.38 8.86 14.14
N ASN A 231 18.96 8.80 12.94
CA ASN A 231 19.23 9.99 12.12
C ASN A 231 17.99 10.50 11.35
N PHE A 232 16.83 9.89 11.51
CA PHE A 232 15.58 10.46 11.00
C PHE A 232 15.18 11.63 11.91
N LYS A 233 15.15 12.82 11.33
CA LYS A 233 14.86 14.04 12.07
C LYS A 233 13.39 14.39 12.02
N PHE A 234 12.82 14.71 13.18
CA PHE A 234 11.48 15.28 13.31
C PHE A 234 11.58 16.76 13.70
N ARG A 235 10.54 17.51 13.42
CA ARG A 235 10.32 18.78 14.09
C ARG A 235 10.04 18.54 15.56
N GLU A 236 10.43 19.50 16.40
CA GLU A 236 10.22 19.43 17.84
C GLU A 236 8.74 19.15 18.18
N GLY A 237 8.50 18.19 19.07
CA GLY A 237 7.17 17.78 19.53
C GLY A 237 6.33 16.95 18.54
N GLU A 238 6.78 16.73 17.30
CA GLU A 238 5.97 16.02 16.32
C GLU A 238 5.93 14.50 16.54
N ILE A 239 6.97 13.92 17.14
CA ILE A 239 6.96 12.50 17.58
C ILE A 239 5.89 12.33 18.67
N ASP A 240 5.97 13.11 19.73
CA ASP A 240 5.04 13.02 20.87
C ASP A 240 3.60 13.21 20.42
N ARG A 241 3.36 14.17 19.51
CA ARG A 241 2.03 14.42 18.96
C ARG A 241 1.49 13.23 18.15
N MET A 242 2.35 12.60 17.35
CA MET A 242 2.00 11.43 16.56
C MET A 242 1.72 10.22 17.45
N GLU A 243 2.59 9.95 18.43
CA GLU A 243 2.43 8.84 19.37
C GLU A 243 1.15 9.01 20.19
N GLN A 244 0.92 10.19 20.78
CA GLN A 244 -0.30 10.50 21.52
C GLN A 244 -1.57 10.30 20.69
N TYR A 245 -1.53 10.66 19.39
CA TYR A 245 -2.67 10.43 18.50
C TYR A 245 -2.96 8.94 18.35
N TYR A 246 -1.95 8.10 18.01
CA TYR A 246 -2.16 6.67 17.81
C TYR A 246 -2.45 5.92 19.11
N ASP A 247 -1.89 6.35 20.23
CA ASP A 247 -2.28 5.86 21.56
C ASP A 247 -3.76 6.16 21.84
N SER A 248 -4.24 7.34 21.48
CA SER A 248 -5.65 7.69 21.66
C SER A 248 -6.60 6.83 20.81
N ILE A 249 -6.24 6.54 19.56
CA ILE A 249 -6.97 5.62 18.68
C ILE A 249 -6.96 4.20 19.27
N SER A 250 -5.79 3.72 19.70
CA SER A 250 -5.63 2.41 20.35
C SER A 250 -6.55 2.28 21.55
N ALA A 251 -6.58 3.27 22.42
CA ALA A 251 -7.43 3.29 23.62
C ALA A 251 -8.92 3.38 23.28
N GLU A 252 -9.31 4.22 22.32
CA GLU A 252 -10.69 4.43 21.89
C GLU A 252 -11.32 3.17 21.30
N TYR A 253 -10.56 2.46 20.45
CA TYR A 253 -11.03 1.25 19.76
C TYR A 253 -10.70 -0.05 20.51
N GLY A 254 -9.93 0.01 21.60
CA GLY A 254 -9.49 -1.16 22.35
C GLY A 254 -8.59 -2.09 21.51
N ILE A 255 -7.81 -1.55 20.57
CA ILE A 255 -6.93 -2.29 19.67
C ILE A 255 -5.47 -2.11 20.11
N PRO A 256 -4.62 -3.15 20.03
CA PRO A 256 -3.20 -3.01 20.38
C PRO A 256 -2.47 -2.03 19.45
N PHE A 257 -1.50 -1.31 20.02
CA PHE A 257 -0.57 -0.46 19.27
C PHE A 257 0.87 -0.90 19.54
N TYR A 258 1.55 -1.34 18.49
CA TYR A 258 2.97 -1.71 18.54
C TYR A 258 3.82 -0.56 18.03
N ASN A 259 4.26 0.28 18.96
CA ASN A 259 5.16 1.39 18.67
C ASN A 259 6.62 0.93 18.74
N CYS A 260 7.31 0.94 17.60
CA CYS A 260 8.68 0.47 17.47
C CYS A 260 9.70 1.59 17.25
N LEU A 261 9.34 2.84 17.48
CA LEU A 261 10.26 3.98 17.32
C LEU A 261 11.45 3.95 18.30
N SER A 262 11.34 3.20 19.40
CA SER A 262 12.39 3.03 20.41
C SER A 262 13.10 1.68 20.36
N MET A 263 12.92 0.88 19.29
CA MET A 263 13.65 -0.39 19.16
C MET A 263 15.16 -0.17 19.03
N GLU A 264 15.96 -1.03 19.67
CA GLU A 264 17.43 -0.92 19.66
C GLU A 264 18.04 -0.91 18.25
N ILE A 265 17.38 -1.54 17.26
CA ILE A 265 17.87 -1.54 15.87
C ILE A 265 17.97 -0.13 15.28
N MET A 266 17.28 0.86 15.84
CA MET A 266 17.33 2.24 15.36
C MET A 266 18.74 2.85 15.37
N HIS A 267 19.62 2.32 16.20
CA HIS A 267 21.01 2.77 16.34
C HIS A 267 22.00 2.07 15.40
N ASP A 268 21.54 1.07 14.62
CA ASP A 268 22.41 0.28 13.75
C ASP A 268 21.95 0.39 12.28
N SER A 269 22.69 1.18 11.49
CA SER A 269 22.41 1.40 10.08
C SER A 269 22.42 0.11 9.22
N THR A 270 23.02 -1.00 9.72
CA THR A 270 23.03 -2.28 9.01
C THR A 270 21.65 -2.94 8.89
N TYR A 271 20.63 -2.46 9.60
CA TYR A 271 19.25 -2.90 9.51
C TYR A 271 18.39 -2.04 8.56
N PHE A 272 18.95 -0.98 8.02
CA PHE A 272 18.21 -0.01 7.20
C PHE A 272 18.78 0.10 5.80
N GLN A 273 17.93 0.42 4.83
CA GLN A 273 18.35 0.87 3.50
C GLN A 273 18.51 2.40 3.44
N ASP A 274 17.71 3.11 4.21
CA ASP A 274 17.76 4.56 4.44
C ASP A 274 17.18 4.89 5.82
N LYS A 275 17.10 6.17 6.16
CA LYS A 275 16.63 6.61 7.50
C LYS A 275 15.19 6.20 7.83
N GLY A 276 14.36 5.93 6.82
CA GLY A 276 12.92 5.65 6.97
C GLY A 276 12.53 4.21 6.71
N HIS A 277 13.40 3.40 6.11
CA HIS A 277 13.04 2.08 5.62
C HIS A 277 14.04 1.00 6.08
N LEU A 278 13.50 -0.11 6.53
CA LEU A 278 14.29 -1.31 6.84
C LEU A 278 14.79 -1.97 5.54
N ASN A 279 15.97 -2.58 5.62
CA ASN A 279 16.44 -3.54 4.63
C ASN A 279 15.99 -4.97 4.99
N LEU A 280 16.37 -5.99 4.22
CA LEU A 280 15.98 -7.37 4.46
C LEU A 280 16.36 -7.89 5.86
N LYS A 281 17.55 -7.52 6.36
CA LYS A 281 18.00 -7.91 7.71
C LYS A 281 17.11 -7.27 8.77
N GLY A 282 16.82 -5.99 8.63
CA GLY A 282 15.95 -5.24 9.54
C GLY A 282 14.51 -5.75 9.51
N ALA A 283 13.99 -6.01 8.33
CA ALA A 283 12.64 -6.56 8.16
C ALA A 283 12.47 -7.92 8.85
N LYS A 284 13.42 -8.84 8.70
CA LYS A 284 13.38 -10.14 9.39
C LYS A 284 13.36 -9.99 10.91
N MET A 285 14.25 -9.16 11.45
CA MET A 285 14.32 -8.90 12.88
C MET A 285 13.04 -8.24 13.40
N PHE A 286 12.55 -7.23 12.69
CA PHE A 286 11.32 -6.55 13.04
C PHE A 286 10.11 -7.49 12.97
N THR A 287 10.01 -8.31 11.91
CA THR A 287 8.89 -9.24 11.75
C THR A 287 8.90 -10.34 12.81
N ASP A 288 10.07 -10.82 13.21
CA ASP A 288 10.22 -11.75 14.34
C ASP A 288 9.62 -11.14 15.63
N SER A 289 10.03 -9.92 15.96
CA SER A 289 9.53 -9.18 17.13
C SER A 289 8.02 -8.90 17.04
N LEU A 290 7.54 -8.49 15.86
CA LEU A 290 6.11 -8.28 15.61
C LEU A 290 5.32 -9.57 15.78
N SER A 291 5.83 -10.70 15.29
CA SER A 291 5.16 -12.00 15.41
C SER A 291 4.93 -12.39 16.88
N HIS A 292 5.91 -12.19 17.72
CA HIS A 292 5.79 -12.44 19.16
C HIS A 292 4.81 -11.47 19.81
N PHE A 293 4.87 -10.19 19.47
CA PHE A 293 3.88 -9.21 19.93
C PHE A 293 2.44 -9.62 19.58
N LEU A 294 2.19 -10.09 18.35
CA LEU A 294 0.87 -10.53 17.90
C LEU A 294 0.38 -11.76 18.69
N ILE A 295 1.27 -12.69 19.00
CA ILE A 295 0.97 -13.89 19.80
C ILE A 295 0.66 -13.49 21.27
N ASP A 296 1.54 -12.70 21.87
CA ASP A 296 1.43 -12.28 23.28
C ASP A 296 0.16 -11.46 23.57
N ASN A 297 -0.36 -10.76 22.56
CA ASN A 297 -1.63 -10.02 22.66
C ASN A 297 -2.86 -10.85 22.28
N GLY A 298 -2.76 -12.16 22.12
CA GLY A 298 -3.90 -13.06 21.88
C GLY A 298 -4.64 -12.79 20.58
N LEU A 299 -3.97 -12.23 19.55
CA LEU A 299 -4.63 -11.83 18.32
C LEU A 299 -5.07 -13.02 17.46
N PHE A 300 -4.63 -14.22 17.80
CA PHE A 300 -4.95 -15.48 17.12
C PHE A 300 -5.85 -16.41 17.94
N GLU A 301 -6.21 -16.01 19.13
CA GLU A 301 -7.18 -16.74 19.97
C GLU A 301 -8.60 -16.48 19.44
N ASP A 302 -9.40 -17.54 19.33
CA ASP A 302 -10.81 -17.49 18.87
C ASP A 302 -11.74 -16.88 19.92
#